data_2af708f18bdf4d29fd7f3c30b7cb5194
#
_entry.id   2af708f18bdf4d29fd7f3c30b7cb5194
#
_cell.length_a   1.000
_cell.length_b   1.000
_cell.length_c   1.000
_cell.angle_alpha   90.00
_cell.angle_beta   90.00
_cell.angle_gamma   90.00
#
_symmetry.space_group_name_H-M   'P 1'
#
loop_
_entity.id
_entity.type
_entity.pdbx_description
1 polymer ?
#
loop_
_entity_poly.entity_id
_entity_poly.type
_entity_poly.pdbx_seq_one_letter_code
_entity_poly.pdbx_strand_id
1 'polypeptide(L)'
;MINIFPFEKLGNNNYGWLNAHYHFNFADYFHSKKMGYPPLLVWNDDQIKPGTGFPMHSHQNMEIITYVRKGAITHEDSLGNKGITRAGEIQIMSAGTGITHSEYNAEKSETLLFQIWIQPNKVNLKPRWETVNTKFENQNDFYILASGQKEIWNPNLIQIHQDATLYLIKGRKNETIEYSLNQNRQIYCVVSEGNLFLNNNKLEHRTGVYIHKEKQLNFDFIVDTEIVFIDLPEF
;
A
#
# COMPACT_ATOMS: atom_id res chain seq x y z
N MET A 1 9.44 0.72 18.91
CA MET A 1 9.17 -0.74 18.84
C MET A 1 8.95 -1.15 17.38
N ILE A 2 9.58 -2.24 16.95
CA ILE A 2 9.50 -2.77 15.59
C ILE A 2 8.91 -4.17 15.65
N ASN A 3 7.74 -4.38 15.08
CA ASN A 3 7.05 -5.67 15.02
C ASN A 3 7.10 -6.20 13.59
N ILE A 4 7.70 -7.37 13.39
CA ILE A 4 7.95 -7.96 12.07
C ILE A 4 6.95 -9.08 11.79
N PHE A 5 6.39 -9.06 10.58
CA PHE A 5 5.43 -10.03 10.08
C PHE A 5 6.00 -10.70 8.83
N PRO A 6 6.75 -11.82 8.98
CA PRO A 6 7.29 -12.55 7.85
C PRO A 6 6.19 -13.03 6.91
N PHE A 7 6.48 -13.04 5.60
CA PHE A 7 5.51 -13.38 4.57
C PHE A 7 4.82 -14.75 4.80
N GLU A 8 5.59 -15.76 5.18
CA GLU A 8 5.08 -17.12 5.44
C GLU A 8 4.16 -17.24 6.66
N LYS A 9 4.05 -16.18 7.49
CA LYS A 9 3.14 -16.10 8.64
C LYS A 9 1.92 -15.21 8.41
N LEU A 10 1.77 -14.67 7.20
CA LEU A 10 0.58 -13.94 6.81
C LEU A 10 -0.63 -14.89 6.68
N GLY A 11 -1.83 -14.33 6.75
CA GLY A 11 -3.02 -15.05 6.32
C GLY A 11 -2.94 -15.36 4.83
N ASN A 12 -3.54 -16.48 4.39
CA ASN A 12 -3.56 -16.81 2.97
C ASN A 12 -4.88 -17.49 2.60
N ASN A 13 -5.50 -17.03 1.51
CA ASN A 13 -6.59 -17.70 0.84
C ASN A 13 -6.32 -17.78 -0.66
N ASN A 14 -6.56 -18.95 -1.23
CA ASN A 14 -6.46 -19.19 -2.66
C ASN A 14 -7.84 -19.53 -3.25
N TYR A 15 -8.40 -18.59 -4.00
CA TYR A 15 -9.70 -18.72 -4.66
C TYR A 15 -9.60 -19.27 -6.10
N GLY A 16 -8.42 -19.77 -6.48
CA GLY A 16 -8.14 -20.27 -7.83
C GLY A 16 -7.72 -19.15 -8.80
N TRP A 17 -8.47 -18.08 -8.91
CA TRP A 17 -8.16 -16.91 -9.72
C TRP A 17 -7.35 -15.85 -8.98
N LEU A 18 -7.49 -15.79 -7.66
CA LEU A 18 -6.79 -14.89 -6.72
C LEU A 18 -6.06 -15.70 -5.68
N ASN A 19 -4.76 -15.48 -5.49
CA ASN A 19 -3.99 -15.92 -4.33
C ASN A 19 -3.68 -14.70 -3.49
N ALA A 20 -4.40 -14.53 -2.37
CA ALA A 20 -4.31 -13.37 -1.50
C ALA A 20 -3.57 -13.70 -0.21
N HIS A 21 -2.64 -12.82 0.20
CA HIS A 21 -2.00 -12.88 1.51
C HIS A 21 -2.41 -11.65 2.32
N TYR A 22 -2.80 -11.87 3.57
CA TYR A 22 -3.42 -10.88 4.43
C TYR A 22 -2.49 -10.50 5.58
N HIS A 23 -2.07 -9.25 5.64
CA HIS A 23 -1.34 -8.71 6.79
C HIS A 23 -2.26 -8.54 7.99
N PHE A 24 -3.54 -8.19 7.74
CA PHE A 24 -4.59 -7.98 8.75
C PHE A 24 -5.82 -8.84 8.43
N ASN A 25 -6.82 -8.78 9.30
CA ASN A 25 -8.09 -9.46 9.07
C ASN A 25 -8.78 -8.92 7.82
N PHE A 26 -9.23 -9.83 6.97
CA PHE A 26 -9.92 -9.47 5.74
C PHE A 26 -10.77 -10.65 5.25
N ALA A 27 -11.97 -10.35 4.73
CA ALA A 27 -12.94 -11.36 4.26
C ALA A 27 -13.14 -12.47 5.32
N ASP A 28 -12.93 -13.73 4.93
CA ASP A 28 -13.09 -14.89 5.83
C ASP A 28 -11.86 -15.16 6.70
N TYR A 29 -10.76 -14.42 6.52
CA TYR A 29 -9.58 -14.57 7.34
C TYR A 29 -9.69 -13.74 8.62
N PHE A 30 -9.69 -14.42 9.77
CA PHE A 30 -9.72 -13.78 11.08
C PHE A 30 -8.63 -14.32 12.01
N HIS A 31 -7.91 -13.39 12.63
CA HIS A 31 -6.95 -13.67 13.70
C HIS A 31 -6.99 -12.52 14.73
N SER A 32 -7.25 -12.84 16.00
CA SER A 32 -7.51 -11.84 17.06
C SER A 32 -6.39 -10.81 17.29
N LYS A 33 -5.15 -11.12 16.87
CA LYS A 33 -3.98 -10.22 16.97
C LYS A 33 -3.65 -9.46 15.68
N LYS A 34 -4.48 -9.59 14.62
CA LYS A 34 -4.25 -8.96 13.31
C LYS A 34 -5.39 -8.02 12.92
N MET A 35 -5.77 -7.13 13.83
CA MET A 35 -6.90 -6.20 13.65
C MET A 35 -6.57 -4.97 12.77
N GLY A 36 -5.33 -4.83 12.31
CA GLY A 36 -4.84 -3.62 11.66
C GLY A 36 -4.26 -2.61 12.68
N TYR A 37 -3.79 -1.50 12.14
CA TYR A 37 -3.24 -0.38 12.93
C TYR A 37 -3.96 0.90 12.51
N PRO A 38 -5.15 1.20 13.07
CA PRO A 38 -5.94 2.33 12.65
C PRO A 38 -5.10 3.62 12.51
N PRO A 39 -5.35 4.43 11.47
CA PRO A 39 -6.43 4.29 10.48
C PRO A 39 -6.16 3.27 9.34
N LEU A 40 -5.04 2.55 9.34
CA LEU A 40 -4.74 1.47 8.39
C LEU A 40 -5.52 0.20 8.79
N LEU A 41 -6.44 -0.22 7.92
CA LEU A 41 -7.36 -1.33 8.19
C LEU A 41 -7.02 -2.59 7.40
N VAL A 42 -6.56 -2.43 6.15
CA VAL A 42 -6.26 -3.55 5.25
C VAL A 42 -4.92 -3.33 4.57
N TRP A 43 -4.15 -4.41 4.48
CA TRP A 43 -3.01 -4.54 3.58
C TRP A 43 -3.00 -5.96 3.05
N ASN A 44 -3.40 -6.10 1.78
CA ASN A 44 -3.37 -7.39 1.07
C ASN A 44 -2.22 -7.39 0.05
N ASP A 45 -1.61 -8.54 -0.09
CA ASP A 45 -0.63 -8.85 -1.12
C ASP A 45 -1.26 -9.88 -2.06
N ASP A 46 -1.76 -9.39 -3.20
CA ASP A 46 -2.62 -10.11 -4.11
C ASP A 46 -1.88 -10.52 -5.39
N GLN A 47 -2.13 -11.76 -5.82
CA GLN A 47 -1.71 -12.32 -7.09
C GLN A 47 -2.96 -12.70 -7.89
N ILE A 48 -3.20 -12.00 -9.00
CA ILE A 48 -4.40 -12.12 -9.83
C ILE A 48 -4.04 -12.76 -11.16
N LYS A 49 -4.72 -13.86 -11.52
CA LYS A 49 -4.51 -14.57 -12.79
C LYS A 49 -4.94 -13.74 -14.00
N PRO A 50 -4.37 -14.03 -15.19
CA PRO A 50 -4.77 -13.41 -16.45
C PRO A 50 -6.27 -13.54 -16.73
N GLY A 51 -6.91 -12.48 -17.21
CA GLY A 51 -8.34 -12.48 -17.60
C GLY A 51 -9.31 -12.60 -16.43
N THR A 52 -8.86 -12.40 -15.19
CA THR A 52 -9.67 -12.48 -13.97
C THR A 52 -9.54 -11.22 -13.12
N GLY A 53 -10.37 -11.10 -12.10
CA GLY A 53 -10.33 -9.93 -11.21
C GLY A 53 -11.56 -9.85 -10.32
N PHE A 54 -11.68 -8.75 -9.62
CA PHE A 54 -12.80 -8.45 -8.75
C PHE A 54 -13.97 -7.90 -9.60
N PRO A 55 -15.14 -8.58 -9.62
CA PRO A 55 -16.31 -8.06 -10.32
C PRO A 55 -16.82 -6.77 -9.64
N MET A 56 -17.84 -6.16 -10.25
CA MET A 56 -18.47 -4.95 -9.70
C MET A 56 -18.92 -5.15 -8.26
N HIS A 57 -18.38 -4.33 -7.36
CA HIS A 57 -18.70 -4.32 -5.92
C HIS A 57 -18.60 -2.90 -5.37
N SER A 58 -19.26 -2.65 -4.26
CA SER A 58 -19.43 -1.29 -3.71
C SER A 58 -18.56 -1.06 -2.48
N HIS A 59 -18.08 0.19 -2.35
CA HIS A 59 -17.42 0.71 -1.16
C HIS A 59 -18.06 2.02 -0.73
N GLN A 60 -17.92 2.33 0.56
CA GLN A 60 -18.33 3.60 1.16
C GLN A 60 -17.36 4.01 2.26
N ASN A 61 -17.05 5.31 2.34
CA ASN A 61 -16.22 5.89 3.41
C ASN A 61 -14.89 5.15 3.62
N MET A 62 -14.17 4.91 2.51
CA MET A 62 -12.87 4.24 2.52
C MET A 62 -11.93 4.90 1.50
N GLU A 63 -10.67 5.05 1.86
CA GLU A 63 -9.57 5.34 0.94
C GLU A 63 -8.93 4.02 0.56
N ILE A 64 -9.00 3.65 -0.72
CA ILE A 64 -8.46 2.38 -1.25
C ILE A 64 -7.33 2.71 -2.20
N ILE A 65 -6.15 2.20 -1.89
CA ILE A 65 -4.93 2.41 -2.65
C ILE A 65 -4.49 1.08 -3.24
N THR A 66 -4.22 1.05 -4.54
CA THR A 66 -3.63 -0.10 -5.21
C THR A 66 -2.24 0.28 -5.70
N TYR A 67 -1.20 -0.42 -5.23
CA TYR A 67 0.16 -0.34 -5.74
C TYR A 67 0.46 -1.58 -6.57
N VAL A 68 0.71 -1.41 -7.87
CA VAL A 68 0.99 -2.53 -8.78
C VAL A 68 2.49 -2.81 -8.80
N ARG A 69 2.86 -4.02 -8.33
CA ARG A 69 4.27 -4.47 -8.30
C ARG A 69 4.70 -5.12 -9.63
N LYS A 70 3.77 -5.80 -10.31
CA LYS A 70 4.01 -6.48 -11.60
C LYS A 70 2.73 -6.53 -12.41
N GLY A 71 2.83 -6.43 -13.74
CA GLY A 71 1.68 -6.46 -14.64
C GLY A 71 0.90 -5.16 -14.64
N ALA A 72 -0.41 -5.25 -14.70
CA ALA A 72 -1.30 -4.10 -14.66
C ALA A 72 -2.69 -4.50 -14.14
N ILE A 73 -3.44 -3.53 -13.64
CA ILE A 73 -4.84 -3.70 -13.25
C ILE A 73 -5.71 -2.68 -14.00
N THR A 74 -6.82 -3.13 -14.55
CA THR A 74 -7.82 -2.27 -15.20
C THR A 74 -8.95 -2.00 -14.23
N HIS A 75 -9.21 -0.73 -13.97
CA HIS A 75 -10.29 -0.22 -13.14
C HIS A 75 -11.42 0.34 -13.99
N GLU A 76 -12.67 0.05 -13.60
CA GLU A 76 -13.89 0.69 -14.10
C GLU A 76 -14.83 0.97 -12.94
N ASP A 77 -15.51 2.13 -12.94
CA ASP A 77 -16.39 2.51 -11.82
C ASP A 77 -17.73 3.17 -12.26
N SER A 78 -18.61 3.32 -11.27
CA SER A 78 -19.94 3.89 -11.44
C SER A 78 -19.95 5.41 -11.73
N LEU A 79 -18.80 6.09 -11.63
CA LEU A 79 -18.65 7.49 -12.03
C LEU A 79 -18.28 7.64 -13.50
N GLY A 80 -18.06 6.51 -14.19
CA GLY A 80 -17.63 6.48 -15.59
C GLY A 80 -16.12 6.53 -15.77
N ASN A 81 -15.34 6.43 -14.70
CA ASN A 81 -13.90 6.32 -14.83
C ASN A 81 -13.52 4.94 -15.36
N LYS A 82 -12.52 4.92 -16.22
CA LYS A 82 -11.87 3.72 -16.73
C LYS A 82 -10.40 3.99 -16.93
N GLY A 83 -9.54 3.14 -16.39
CA GLY A 83 -8.10 3.31 -16.53
C GLY A 83 -7.31 2.06 -16.22
N ILE A 84 -6.01 2.11 -16.54
CA ILE A 84 -5.08 1.03 -16.31
C ILE A 84 -3.95 1.56 -15.43
N THR A 85 -3.70 0.87 -14.32
CA THR A 85 -2.56 1.12 -13.43
C THR A 85 -1.52 0.03 -13.66
N ARG A 86 -0.29 0.41 -14.01
CA ARG A 86 0.79 -0.49 -14.40
C ARG A 86 1.79 -0.69 -13.27
N ALA A 87 2.68 -1.65 -13.43
CA ALA A 87 3.79 -1.88 -12.48
C ALA A 87 4.57 -0.58 -12.19
N GLY A 88 4.78 -0.30 -10.91
CA GLY A 88 5.38 0.93 -10.39
C GLY A 88 4.43 2.12 -10.27
N GLU A 89 3.16 1.99 -10.69
CA GLU A 89 2.13 3.02 -10.56
C GLU A 89 1.21 2.75 -9.37
N ILE A 90 0.51 3.80 -8.94
CA ILE A 90 -0.57 3.70 -7.96
C ILE A 90 -1.88 4.21 -8.55
N GLN A 91 -2.97 3.68 -8.03
CA GLN A 91 -4.29 4.30 -8.10
C GLN A 91 -4.85 4.50 -6.70
N ILE A 92 -5.65 5.54 -6.53
CA ILE A 92 -6.37 5.82 -5.28
C ILE A 92 -7.83 6.06 -5.60
N MET A 93 -8.68 5.34 -4.89
CA MET A 93 -10.13 5.51 -4.90
C MET A 93 -10.59 5.99 -3.53
N SER A 94 -11.17 7.19 -3.48
CA SER A 94 -11.90 7.66 -2.30
C SER A 94 -13.37 7.28 -2.48
N ALA A 95 -13.84 6.34 -1.68
CA ALA A 95 -15.20 5.80 -1.84
C ALA A 95 -16.31 6.78 -1.40
N GLY A 96 -16.03 7.68 -0.45
CA GLY A 96 -16.91 8.76 -0.02
C GLY A 96 -18.35 8.33 0.23
N THR A 97 -19.31 8.98 -0.41
CA THR A 97 -20.76 8.66 -0.27
C THR A 97 -21.15 7.32 -0.89
N GLY A 98 -20.26 6.71 -1.66
CA GLY A 98 -20.44 5.40 -2.29
C GLY A 98 -19.92 5.39 -3.72
N ILE A 99 -19.22 4.32 -4.09
CA ILE A 99 -18.74 4.02 -5.44
C ILE A 99 -18.81 2.52 -5.66
N THR A 100 -19.20 2.11 -6.86
CA THR A 100 -19.17 0.71 -7.28
C THR A 100 -18.12 0.58 -8.36
N HIS A 101 -17.21 -0.39 -8.21
CA HIS A 101 -16.10 -0.57 -9.15
C HIS A 101 -15.75 -2.04 -9.41
N SER A 102 -14.96 -2.26 -10.44
CA SER A 102 -14.32 -3.53 -10.76
C SER A 102 -12.83 -3.33 -10.99
N GLU A 103 -12.03 -4.35 -10.70
CA GLU A 103 -10.59 -4.39 -10.93
C GLU A 103 -10.21 -5.70 -11.60
N TYR A 104 -9.76 -5.66 -12.86
CA TYR A 104 -9.45 -6.83 -13.66
C TYR A 104 -8.00 -6.83 -14.16
N ASN A 105 -7.36 -7.99 -14.07
CA ASN A 105 -6.13 -8.27 -14.79
C ASN A 105 -6.47 -8.60 -16.26
N ALA A 106 -6.42 -7.60 -17.12
CA ALA A 106 -6.63 -7.76 -18.57
C ALA A 106 -5.33 -8.17 -19.32
N GLU A 107 -4.22 -8.36 -18.61
CA GLU A 107 -2.94 -8.77 -19.18
C GLU A 107 -2.88 -10.28 -19.48
N LYS A 108 -1.83 -10.71 -20.19
CA LYS A 108 -1.57 -12.13 -20.50
C LYS A 108 -0.77 -12.86 -19.41
N SER A 109 -0.27 -12.14 -18.44
CA SER A 109 0.50 -12.62 -17.28
C SER A 109 -0.18 -12.26 -15.98
N GLU A 110 0.28 -12.87 -14.88
CA GLU A 110 -0.23 -12.56 -13.54
C GLU A 110 0.10 -11.11 -13.16
N THR A 111 -0.86 -10.47 -12.47
CA THR A 111 -0.69 -9.18 -11.83
C THR A 111 -0.42 -9.39 -10.35
N LEU A 112 0.63 -8.73 -9.83
CA LEU A 112 0.97 -8.69 -8.41
C LEU A 112 0.76 -7.26 -7.92
N LEU A 113 0.00 -7.09 -6.85
CA LEU A 113 -0.29 -5.78 -6.30
C LEU A 113 -0.46 -5.81 -4.78
N PHE A 114 -0.29 -4.66 -4.15
CA PHE A 114 -0.77 -4.42 -2.79
C PHE A 114 -2.09 -3.66 -2.88
N GLN A 115 -3.06 -4.09 -2.08
CA GLN A 115 -4.29 -3.35 -1.84
C GLN A 115 -4.32 -2.87 -0.40
N ILE A 116 -4.39 -1.54 -0.21
CA ILE A 116 -4.23 -0.87 1.08
C ILE A 116 -5.49 -0.06 1.35
N TRP A 117 -6.13 -0.27 2.50
CA TRP A 117 -7.33 0.47 2.88
C TRP A 117 -7.08 1.30 4.12
N ILE A 118 -7.43 2.58 4.02
CA ILE A 118 -7.27 3.56 5.09
C ILE A 118 -8.63 4.16 5.41
N GLN A 119 -8.97 4.22 6.70
CA GLN A 119 -10.17 4.91 7.15
C GLN A 119 -9.99 6.42 6.93
N PRO A 120 -10.87 7.10 6.20
CA PRO A 120 -10.77 8.54 6.03
C PRO A 120 -11.08 9.30 7.33
N ASN A 121 -10.52 10.49 7.48
CA ASN A 121 -10.79 11.37 8.63
C ASN A 121 -12.13 12.13 8.50
N LYS A 122 -12.79 12.04 7.33
CA LYS A 122 -14.11 12.60 7.05
C LYS A 122 -14.94 11.60 6.28
N VAL A 123 -16.20 11.50 6.64
CA VAL A 123 -17.18 10.64 5.94
C VAL A 123 -17.99 11.43 4.90
N ASN A 124 -18.65 10.71 4.00
CA ASN A 124 -19.55 11.24 2.99
C ASN A 124 -18.90 12.29 2.06
N LEU A 125 -17.61 12.13 1.80
CA LEU A 125 -16.90 12.92 0.80
C LEU A 125 -17.39 12.57 -0.61
N LYS A 126 -17.10 13.46 -1.58
CA LYS A 126 -17.37 13.17 -2.99
C LYS A 126 -16.49 11.99 -3.44
N PRO A 127 -17.06 10.93 -4.01
CA PRO A 127 -16.27 9.83 -4.54
C PRO A 127 -15.37 10.29 -5.69
N ARG A 128 -14.18 9.67 -5.79
CA ARG A 128 -13.23 9.93 -6.89
C ARG A 128 -12.32 8.74 -7.10
N TRP A 129 -11.74 8.68 -8.27
CA TRP A 129 -10.65 7.75 -8.61
C TRP A 129 -9.58 8.50 -9.40
N GLU A 130 -8.33 8.24 -9.07
CA GLU A 130 -7.18 8.83 -9.73
C GLU A 130 -6.05 7.79 -9.84
N THR A 131 -5.26 7.87 -10.93
CA THR A 131 -4.04 7.09 -11.10
C THR A 131 -2.87 8.02 -11.43
N VAL A 132 -1.69 7.71 -10.93
CA VAL A 132 -0.47 8.46 -11.20
C VAL A 132 0.62 7.54 -11.69
N ASN A 133 1.20 7.95 -12.82
CA ASN A 133 2.44 7.38 -13.31
C ASN A 133 3.60 8.02 -12.54
N THR A 134 4.18 7.27 -11.64
CA THR A 134 5.31 7.72 -10.84
C THR A 134 6.61 7.44 -11.59
N LYS A 135 7.09 8.42 -12.34
CA LYS A 135 8.44 8.37 -12.90
C LYS A 135 9.45 8.62 -11.78
N PHE A 136 10.02 7.57 -11.26
CA PHE A 136 11.11 7.65 -10.30
C PHE A 136 12.43 7.78 -11.05
N GLU A 137 12.97 9.00 -11.11
CA GLU A 137 14.20 9.29 -11.85
C GLU A 137 15.47 8.94 -11.05
N ASN A 138 15.38 8.96 -9.72
CA ASN A 138 16.52 8.69 -8.83
C ASN A 138 16.33 7.39 -8.05
N GLN A 139 17.42 6.70 -7.74
CA GLN A 139 17.45 5.64 -6.74
C GLN A 139 18.03 6.23 -5.44
N ASN A 140 17.74 5.59 -4.32
CA ASN A 140 18.18 5.96 -2.99
C ASN A 140 17.46 7.20 -2.42
N ASP A 141 16.11 7.18 -2.51
CA ASP A 141 15.28 8.28 -2.03
C ASP A 141 13.89 7.81 -1.59
N PHE A 142 13.21 8.70 -0.85
CA PHE A 142 11.78 8.60 -0.53
C PHE A 142 10.96 9.32 -1.59
N TYR A 143 10.10 8.59 -2.27
CA TYR A 143 9.15 9.16 -3.21
C TYR A 143 7.78 9.25 -2.57
N ILE A 144 7.23 10.44 -2.46
CA ILE A 144 5.86 10.64 -1.98
C ILE A 144 4.91 10.26 -3.10
N LEU A 145 4.10 9.22 -2.87
CA LEU A 145 3.09 8.74 -3.83
C LEU A 145 1.76 9.47 -3.64
N ALA A 146 1.38 9.69 -2.40
CA ALA A 146 0.14 10.36 -2.03
C ALA A 146 0.22 10.89 -0.60
N SER A 147 -0.48 11.98 -0.29
CA SER A 147 -0.52 12.53 1.05
C SER A 147 -1.82 13.27 1.36
N GLY A 148 -2.23 13.20 2.63
CA GLY A 148 -3.24 14.08 3.20
C GLY A 148 -2.71 14.91 4.35
N GLN A 149 -1.40 14.82 4.64
CA GLN A 149 -0.71 15.70 5.60
C GLN A 149 -0.60 17.09 5.00
N LYS A 150 -1.07 18.11 5.70
CA LYS A 150 -1.13 19.51 5.21
C LYS A 150 0.23 20.06 4.86
N GLU A 151 1.27 19.65 5.61
CA GLU A 151 2.65 20.13 5.48
C GLU A 151 3.36 19.50 4.26
N ILE A 152 2.88 18.36 3.79
CA ILE A 152 3.47 17.57 2.69
C ILE A 152 2.66 17.74 1.41
N TRP A 153 1.33 17.76 1.53
CA TRP A 153 0.44 17.76 0.37
C TRP A 153 0.63 19.02 -0.49
N ASN A 154 0.62 18.81 -1.79
CA ASN A 154 0.59 19.87 -2.79
C ASN A 154 -0.25 19.41 -4.00
N PRO A 155 -0.67 20.31 -4.92
CA PRO A 155 -1.57 19.97 -6.03
C PRO A 155 -1.06 18.92 -7.03
N ASN A 156 0.23 18.59 -7.00
CA ASN A 156 0.84 17.57 -7.86
C ASN A 156 0.81 16.16 -7.25
N LEU A 157 0.38 16.05 -5.98
CA LEU A 157 0.25 14.77 -5.28
C LEU A 157 -1.20 14.34 -5.23
N ILE A 158 -1.46 13.03 -5.36
CA ILE A 158 -2.78 12.48 -5.07
C ILE A 158 -3.08 12.72 -3.59
N GLN A 159 -4.25 13.26 -3.31
CA GLN A 159 -4.71 13.49 -1.96
C GLN A 159 -5.20 12.19 -1.31
N ILE A 160 -4.85 11.95 -0.06
CA ILE A 160 -5.51 10.99 0.83
C ILE A 160 -6.37 11.78 1.82
N HIS A 161 -7.61 11.36 2.05
CA HIS A 161 -8.47 11.99 3.07
C HIS A 161 -8.21 11.45 4.47
N GLN A 162 -6.94 11.39 4.85
CA GLN A 162 -6.44 11.05 6.17
C GLN A 162 -5.12 11.80 6.42
N ASP A 163 -4.76 12.02 7.68
CA ASP A 163 -3.44 12.51 8.08
C ASP A 163 -2.39 11.38 7.89
N ALA A 164 -2.14 11.06 6.63
CA ALA A 164 -1.28 9.95 6.21
C ALA A 164 -0.45 10.35 4.98
N THR A 165 0.72 9.74 4.84
CA THR A 165 1.54 9.87 3.63
C THR A 165 2.03 8.49 3.20
N LEU A 166 1.78 8.16 1.94
CA LEU A 166 2.30 6.96 1.29
C LEU A 166 3.59 7.29 0.56
N TYR A 167 4.63 6.55 0.87
CA TYR A 167 5.95 6.63 0.24
C TYR A 167 6.30 5.34 -0.49
N LEU A 168 7.09 5.48 -1.53
CA LEU A 168 7.92 4.42 -2.08
C LEU A 168 9.38 4.73 -1.76
N ILE A 169 10.09 3.75 -1.22
CA ILE A 169 11.53 3.83 -0.97
C ILE A 169 12.22 2.94 -1.97
N LYS A 170 13.19 3.48 -2.71
CA LYS A 170 14.09 2.71 -3.58
C LYS A 170 15.51 2.88 -3.10
N GLY A 171 16.07 1.80 -2.55
CA GLY A 171 17.43 1.77 -2.04
C GLY A 171 18.35 0.95 -2.91
N ARG A 172 19.58 1.44 -3.14
CA ARG A 172 20.62 0.70 -3.82
C ARG A 172 21.40 -0.18 -2.85
N LYS A 173 21.89 -1.28 -3.36
CA LYS A 173 22.78 -2.19 -2.60
C LYS A 173 23.91 -1.43 -1.92
N ASN A 174 24.16 -1.74 -0.64
CA ASN A 174 25.18 -1.17 0.23
C ASN A 174 25.00 0.31 0.56
N GLU A 175 23.84 0.88 0.30
CA GLU A 175 23.49 2.23 0.73
C GLU A 175 22.55 2.20 1.92
N THR A 176 22.45 3.32 2.63
CA THR A 176 21.57 3.53 3.78
C THR A 176 20.70 4.74 3.53
N ILE A 177 19.42 4.63 3.88
CA ILE A 177 18.49 5.76 3.94
C ILE A 177 18.00 5.90 5.38
N GLU A 178 17.92 7.14 5.85
CA GLU A 178 17.43 7.46 7.19
C GLU A 178 16.06 8.14 7.14
N TYR A 179 15.18 7.78 8.07
CA TYR A 179 13.89 8.44 8.27
C TYR A 179 13.70 8.83 9.72
N SER A 180 13.36 10.09 9.97
CA SER A 180 13.03 10.58 11.31
C SER A 180 11.52 10.50 11.54
N LEU A 181 11.10 9.68 12.50
CA LEU A 181 9.71 9.53 12.86
C LEU A 181 9.32 10.57 13.91
N ASN A 182 8.32 11.38 13.60
CA ASN A 182 7.77 12.35 14.54
C ASN A 182 7.03 11.65 15.69
N GLN A 183 6.93 12.34 16.84
CA GLN A 183 6.11 11.86 17.96
C GLN A 183 4.63 11.72 17.52
N ASN A 184 3.94 10.74 18.09
CA ASN A 184 2.54 10.41 17.78
C ASN A 184 2.31 9.95 16.33
N ARG A 185 3.36 9.40 15.69
CA ARG A 185 3.28 8.77 14.37
C ARG A 185 3.61 7.29 14.49
N GLN A 186 2.96 6.52 13.62
CA GLN A 186 3.22 5.10 13.41
C GLN A 186 3.43 4.82 11.93
N ILE A 187 4.14 3.74 11.65
CA ILE A 187 4.45 3.34 10.28
C ILE A 187 4.03 1.90 10.08
N TYR A 188 3.48 1.63 8.91
CA TYR A 188 3.44 0.29 8.38
C TYR A 188 4.17 0.25 7.04
N CYS A 189 5.04 -0.72 6.85
CA CYS A 189 5.74 -0.88 5.57
C CYS A 189 5.83 -2.34 5.17
N VAL A 190 5.98 -2.57 3.85
CA VAL A 190 6.18 -3.91 3.29
C VAL A 190 7.31 -3.84 2.27
N VAL A 191 8.26 -4.77 2.39
CA VAL A 191 9.35 -4.94 1.42
C VAL A 191 8.74 -5.51 0.14
N SER A 192 8.53 -4.66 -0.88
CA SER A 192 7.91 -5.11 -2.13
C SER A 192 8.87 -5.91 -3.00
N GLU A 193 10.17 -5.61 -2.90
CA GLU A 193 11.25 -6.35 -3.57
C GLU A 193 12.57 -6.18 -2.83
N GLY A 194 13.46 -7.19 -2.89
CA GLY A 194 14.78 -7.16 -2.27
C GLY A 194 14.81 -7.56 -0.80
N ASN A 195 15.87 -7.16 -0.10
CA ASN A 195 16.14 -7.44 1.31
C ASN A 195 16.95 -6.30 1.93
N LEU A 196 16.73 -6.03 3.21
CA LEU A 196 17.46 -4.99 3.94
C LEU A 196 17.59 -5.33 5.43
N PHE A 197 18.35 -4.49 6.14
CA PHE A 197 18.21 -4.36 7.59
C PHE A 197 17.47 -3.06 7.92
N LEU A 198 16.51 -3.13 8.84
CA LEU A 198 15.85 -2.00 9.45
C LEU A 198 16.23 -1.95 10.94
N ASN A 199 17.02 -0.95 11.35
CA ASN A 199 17.54 -0.86 12.71
C ASN A 199 18.08 -2.21 13.21
N ASN A 200 18.99 -2.85 12.47
CA ASN A 200 19.58 -4.17 12.72
C ASN A 200 18.61 -5.38 12.59
N ASN A 201 17.36 -5.20 12.28
CA ASN A 201 16.44 -6.30 12.02
C ASN A 201 16.45 -6.65 10.52
N LYS A 202 16.81 -7.89 10.19
CA LYS A 202 16.77 -8.36 8.80
C LYS A 202 15.33 -8.48 8.33
N LEU A 203 15.03 -7.84 7.20
CA LEU A 203 13.76 -7.91 6.51
C LEU A 203 13.96 -8.56 5.16
N GLU A 204 13.14 -9.56 4.87
CA GLU A 204 13.13 -10.27 3.60
C GLU A 204 11.96 -9.81 2.73
N HIS A 205 12.00 -10.15 1.46
CA HIS A 205 10.95 -9.89 0.48
C HIS A 205 9.55 -10.21 1.02
N ARG A 206 8.61 -9.30 0.82
CA ARG A 206 7.20 -9.36 1.24
C ARG A 206 6.97 -9.39 2.77
N THR A 207 8.00 -9.11 3.56
CA THR A 207 7.85 -8.95 5.02
C THR A 207 7.14 -7.63 5.33
N GLY A 208 6.10 -7.70 6.15
CA GLY A 208 5.44 -6.53 6.72
C GLY A 208 6.08 -6.10 8.03
N VAL A 209 6.10 -4.81 8.31
CA VAL A 209 6.67 -4.25 9.55
C VAL A 209 5.78 -3.14 10.09
N TYR A 210 5.39 -3.27 11.36
CA TYR A 210 4.76 -2.18 12.12
C TYR A 210 5.77 -1.52 13.02
N ILE A 211 5.84 -0.20 12.98
CA ILE A 211 6.82 0.62 13.69
C ILE A 211 6.10 1.73 14.45
N HIS A 212 6.37 1.84 15.74
CA HIS A 212 5.89 2.93 16.59
C HIS A 212 6.88 3.22 17.72
N LYS A 213 6.85 4.44 18.25
CA LYS A 213 7.75 4.88 19.34
C LYS A 213 9.24 4.73 19.03
N GLU A 214 9.59 4.72 17.75
CA GLU A 214 10.97 4.91 17.27
C GLU A 214 11.17 6.37 16.90
N LYS A 215 12.41 6.85 17.02
CA LYS A 215 12.74 8.23 16.61
C LYS A 215 13.45 8.26 15.27
N GLN A 216 14.24 7.24 15.01
CA GLN A 216 15.06 7.13 13.80
C GLN A 216 14.97 5.73 13.24
N LEU A 217 14.81 5.64 11.94
CA LEU A 217 14.82 4.41 11.17
C LEU A 217 15.99 4.46 10.19
N ASN A 218 16.82 3.42 10.21
CA ASN A 218 17.93 3.23 9.29
C ASN A 218 17.60 2.05 8.41
N PHE A 219 17.50 2.30 7.10
CA PHE A 219 17.24 1.29 6.07
C PHE A 219 18.57 0.97 5.39
N ASP A 220 19.22 -0.14 5.77
CA ASP A 220 20.51 -0.59 5.23
C ASP A 220 20.28 -1.66 4.17
N PHE A 221 20.48 -1.34 2.90
CA PHE A 221 20.11 -2.19 1.76
C PHE A 221 21.17 -3.25 1.46
N ILE A 222 20.81 -4.54 1.59
CA ILE A 222 21.69 -5.69 1.28
C ILE A 222 21.78 -5.92 -0.23
N VAL A 223 20.69 -5.62 -0.95
CA VAL A 223 20.54 -5.65 -2.40
C VAL A 223 19.70 -4.45 -2.83
N ASP A 224 19.56 -4.21 -4.11
CA ASP A 224 18.59 -3.22 -4.61
C ASP A 224 17.20 -3.61 -4.10
N THR A 225 16.55 -2.68 -3.41
CA THR A 225 15.34 -2.96 -2.62
C THR A 225 14.29 -1.90 -2.83
N GLU A 226 13.04 -2.34 -2.86
CA GLU A 226 11.87 -1.47 -2.91
C GLU A 226 10.97 -1.72 -1.69
N ILE A 227 10.48 -0.64 -1.08
CA ILE A 227 9.61 -0.70 0.10
C ILE A 227 8.43 0.23 -0.13
N VAL A 228 7.22 -0.27 0.04
CA VAL A 228 6.02 0.55 0.17
C VAL A 228 5.82 0.86 1.66
N PHE A 229 5.72 2.13 1.98
CA PHE A 229 5.80 2.65 3.34
C PHE A 229 4.68 3.66 3.57
N ILE A 230 3.93 3.52 4.64
CA ILE A 230 2.90 4.48 5.01
C ILE A 230 3.14 5.04 6.41
N ASP A 231 3.20 6.35 6.52
CA ASP A 231 3.25 7.11 7.75
C ASP A 231 1.84 7.58 8.14
N LEU A 232 1.43 7.30 9.36
CA LEU A 232 0.07 7.42 9.87
C LEU A 232 0.07 8.10 11.25
N PRO A 233 -1.02 8.77 11.67
CA PRO A 233 -1.16 9.20 13.07
C PRO A 233 -1.26 7.97 13.98
N GLU A 234 -0.68 8.07 15.19
CA GLU A 234 -0.90 7.10 16.28
C GLU A 234 -2.15 7.54 17.08
N PHE A 235 -3.08 6.63 17.35
CA PHE A 235 -4.31 6.87 18.14
C PHE A 235 -4.22 6.28 19.54
#